data_d445116545ac2e1000f8774e42db55c7
#
_entry.id   d445116545ac2e1000f8774e42db55c7
#
_cell.length_a   1.000
_cell.length_b   1.000
_cell.length_c   1.000
_cell.angle_alpha   90.00
_cell.angle_beta   90.00
_cell.angle_gamma   90.00
#
_symmetry.space_group_name_H-M   'P 1'
#
loop_
_entity.id
_entity.type
_entity.pdbx_description
1 polymer ?
#
loop_
_entity_poly.entity_id
_entity_poly.type
_entity_poly.pdbx_seq_one_letter_code
_entity_poly.pdbx_strand_id
1 'polypeptide(L)'
;MLLANGAPAESYRDDGNRWLFQNANSGWGLPPQPPCAPVLTGGPLVDVLWRRLLDRAGPRPGFPLTDESDLHLVMSGHRIDAEVREAGRLLFRLPELPDDVHIVSRAASPAELGIAHDPRVLGVAVRRIEIRRQRWRTAIAASSPALRHGFHGYEPDEDIRWTTGDALLPTSHFDVCAGPVEIEITTAGMTSYLDEGALLIA
;
A
#
# COMPACT_ATOMS: atom_id res chain seq x y z
N MET A 1 16.09 -24.64 -19.78
CA MET A 1 14.71 -24.16 -20.07
C MET A 1 13.77 -25.27 -19.63
N LEU A 2 12.85 -24.98 -18.76
CA LEU A 2 11.79 -25.87 -18.32
C LEU A 2 10.52 -25.60 -19.11
N LEU A 3 9.70 -26.62 -19.30
CA LEU A 3 8.35 -26.42 -19.85
C LEU A 3 7.34 -26.56 -18.72
N ALA A 4 6.57 -25.50 -18.47
CA ALA A 4 5.47 -25.51 -17.54
C ALA A 4 4.16 -25.31 -18.31
N ASN A 5 3.26 -26.30 -18.27
CA ASN A 5 2.01 -26.29 -19.02
C ASN A 5 2.15 -25.97 -20.53
N GLY A 6 3.21 -26.46 -21.16
CA GLY A 6 3.49 -26.24 -22.59
C GLY A 6 4.11 -24.90 -22.95
N ALA A 7 4.38 -24.04 -21.98
CA ALA A 7 5.09 -22.78 -22.16
C ALA A 7 6.53 -22.89 -21.65
N PRO A 8 7.52 -22.30 -22.35
CA PRO A 8 8.88 -22.22 -21.87
C PRO A 8 8.92 -21.40 -20.58
N ALA A 9 9.55 -21.95 -19.55
CA ALA A 9 9.75 -21.27 -18.27
C ALA A 9 11.23 -21.30 -17.88
N GLU A 10 11.73 -20.21 -17.35
CA GLU A 10 13.05 -20.17 -16.74
C GLU A 10 12.96 -20.60 -15.28
N SER A 11 13.92 -21.41 -14.85
CA SER A 11 13.95 -21.98 -13.50
C SER A 11 14.69 -21.10 -12.48
N TYR A 12 15.31 -20.01 -12.92
CA TYR A 12 16.07 -19.11 -12.07
C TYR A 12 16.12 -17.69 -12.64
N ARG A 13 16.31 -16.75 -11.78
CA ARG A 13 16.53 -15.35 -12.13
C ARG A 13 17.99 -15.18 -12.60
N ASP A 14 18.21 -14.49 -13.70
CA ASP A 14 19.54 -14.09 -14.10
C ASP A 14 19.98 -12.89 -13.23
N ASP A 15 20.84 -13.18 -12.27
CA ASP A 15 21.44 -12.19 -11.37
C ASP A 15 22.89 -11.84 -11.77
N GLY A 16 23.29 -12.17 -13.01
CA GLY A 16 24.63 -11.94 -13.54
C GLY A 16 25.64 -13.03 -13.18
N ASN A 17 25.24 -14.05 -12.45
CA ASN A 17 26.12 -15.18 -12.08
C ASN A 17 25.85 -16.46 -12.88
N ARG A 18 25.06 -16.38 -13.92
CA ARG A 18 24.66 -17.53 -14.77
C ARG A 18 25.86 -18.31 -15.32
N TRP A 19 26.98 -17.67 -15.53
CA TRP A 19 28.22 -18.32 -16.00
C TRP A 19 28.83 -19.28 -14.96
N LEU A 20 28.45 -19.18 -13.68
CA LEU A 20 28.84 -20.09 -12.61
C LEU A 20 28.07 -21.43 -12.66
N PHE A 21 26.92 -21.44 -13.31
CA PHE A 21 26.05 -22.60 -13.41
C PHE A 21 26.12 -23.18 -14.82
N GLN A 22 27.15 -23.98 -15.09
CA GLN A 22 27.18 -24.74 -16.31
C GLN A 22 26.15 -25.86 -16.25
N ASN A 23 25.31 -25.92 -17.28
CA ASN A 23 24.44 -27.06 -17.47
C ASN A 23 25.31 -28.32 -17.60
N ALA A 24 24.89 -29.45 -17.03
CA ALA A 24 25.60 -30.72 -17.12
C ALA A 24 25.93 -31.15 -18.56
N ASN A 25 25.20 -30.63 -19.55
CA ASN A 25 25.43 -30.84 -20.98
C ASN A 25 26.27 -29.76 -21.68
N SER A 26 26.75 -28.76 -20.97
CA SER A 26 27.52 -27.66 -21.56
C SER A 26 29.03 -27.92 -21.61
N GLY A 27 29.49 -29.11 -21.19
CA GLY A 27 30.89 -29.51 -21.23
C GLY A 27 31.47 -29.69 -22.63
N TRP A 28 30.76 -29.35 -23.68
CA TRP A 28 31.15 -29.59 -25.07
C TRP A 28 31.63 -28.35 -25.82
N GLY A 29 32.07 -27.34 -25.12
CA GLY A 29 32.65 -26.16 -25.75
C GLY A 29 31.67 -25.23 -26.51
N LEU A 30 30.38 -25.40 -26.27
CA LEU A 30 29.37 -24.48 -26.80
C LEU A 30 29.41 -23.17 -26.02
N PRO A 31 29.41 -22.02 -26.68
CA PRO A 31 29.33 -20.75 -25.99
C PRO A 31 28.03 -20.67 -25.15
N PRO A 32 28.07 -20.03 -23.98
CA PRO A 32 26.86 -19.85 -23.17
C PRO A 32 25.78 -19.19 -24.01
N GLN A 33 24.65 -19.86 -24.14
CA GLN A 33 23.52 -19.28 -24.87
C GLN A 33 22.98 -18.10 -24.08
N PRO A 34 22.73 -16.94 -24.72
CA PRO A 34 22.09 -15.83 -24.05
C PRO A 34 20.71 -16.25 -23.53
N PRO A 35 20.23 -15.64 -22.44
CA PRO A 35 18.88 -15.90 -21.96
C PRO A 35 17.87 -15.67 -23.09
N CYS A 36 16.88 -16.53 -23.17
CA CYS A 36 15.91 -16.51 -24.28
C CYS A 36 15.11 -15.20 -24.35
N ALA A 37 14.94 -14.51 -23.21
CA ALA A 37 14.29 -13.22 -23.13
C ALA A 37 14.64 -12.53 -21.79
N PRO A 38 14.59 -11.20 -21.70
CA PRO A 38 14.71 -10.51 -20.44
C PRO A 38 13.57 -10.91 -19.48
N VAL A 39 13.90 -11.02 -18.19
CA VAL A 39 12.89 -11.29 -17.15
C VAL A 39 12.01 -10.06 -17.02
N LEU A 40 10.73 -10.22 -17.33
CA LEU A 40 9.74 -9.17 -17.12
C LEU A 40 9.24 -9.23 -15.67
N THR A 41 9.43 -8.14 -14.92
CA THR A 41 8.99 -8.01 -13.53
C THR A 41 7.74 -7.14 -13.38
N GLY A 42 7.24 -6.55 -14.46
CA GLY A 42 6.06 -5.70 -14.51
C GLY A 42 5.70 -5.27 -15.93
N GLY A 43 4.65 -4.48 -16.05
CA GLY A 43 4.14 -3.95 -17.30
C GLY A 43 3.00 -4.75 -17.93
N PRO A 44 2.42 -4.27 -19.06
CA PRO A 44 1.14 -4.76 -19.58
C PRO A 44 1.08 -6.27 -19.83
N LEU A 45 2.19 -6.88 -20.26
CA LEU A 45 2.25 -8.33 -20.48
C LEU A 45 2.19 -9.12 -19.17
N VAL A 46 2.88 -8.65 -18.15
CA VAL A 46 2.85 -9.27 -16.81
C VAL A 46 1.47 -9.13 -16.20
N ASP A 47 0.85 -7.96 -16.33
CA ASP A 47 -0.50 -7.69 -15.80
C ASP A 47 -1.57 -8.57 -16.45
N VAL A 48 -1.50 -8.77 -17.78
CA VAL A 48 -2.42 -9.65 -18.50
C VAL A 48 -2.24 -11.10 -18.05
N LEU A 49 -1.00 -11.57 -17.94
CA LEU A 49 -0.69 -12.92 -17.47
C LEU A 49 -1.15 -13.14 -16.03
N TRP A 50 -0.87 -12.16 -15.17
CA TRP A 50 -1.25 -12.20 -13.77
C TRP A 50 -2.78 -12.28 -13.61
N ARG A 51 -3.55 -11.44 -14.31
CA ARG A 51 -5.02 -11.51 -14.32
C ARG A 51 -5.52 -12.87 -14.78
N ARG A 52 -4.96 -13.38 -15.88
CA ARG A 52 -5.35 -14.69 -16.41
C ARG A 52 -5.05 -15.85 -15.43
N LEU A 53 -3.96 -15.75 -14.67
CA LEU A 53 -3.63 -16.74 -13.65
C LEU A 53 -4.57 -16.62 -12.45
N LEU A 54 -4.92 -15.39 -12.07
CA LEU A 54 -5.85 -15.12 -11.00
C LEU A 54 -7.26 -15.64 -11.32
N ASP A 55 -7.77 -15.33 -12.53
CA ASP A 55 -9.06 -15.84 -13.03
C ASP A 55 -9.10 -17.38 -13.03
N ARG A 56 -7.98 -18.01 -13.41
CA ARG A 56 -7.86 -19.47 -13.42
C ARG A 56 -7.77 -20.07 -12.01
N ALA A 57 -7.12 -19.38 -11.08
CA ALA A 57 -7.01 -19.82 -9.70
C ALA A 57 -8.36 -19.76 -8.98
N GLY A 58 -9.24 -18.86 -9.42
CA GLY A 58 -10.52 -18.61 -8.77
C GLY A 58 -10.37 -17.91 -7.43
N PRO A 59 -11.48 -17.68 -6.73
CA PRO A 59 -11.46 -17.05 -5.42
C PRO A 59 -10.61 -17.87 -4.44
N ARG A 60 -9.75 -17.20 -3.71
CA ARG A 60 -8.97 -17.84 -2.64
C ARG A 60 -9.93 -18.25 -1.52
N PRO A 61 -10.04 -19.55 -1.21
CA PRO A 61 -10.78 -19.95 -0.04
C PRO A 61 -10.01 -19.51 1.21
N GLY A 62 -10.67 -18.82 2.15
CA GLY A 62 -10.22 -18.81 3.51
C GLY A 62 -9.78 -17.50 4.14
N PHE A 63 -9.72 -16.37 3.41
CA PHE A 63 -9.46 -15.09 4.06
C PHE A 63 -10.69 -14.16 3.93
N PRO A 64 -11.44 -13.96 5.03
CA PRO A 64 -12.49 -12.97 5.03
C PRO A 64 -11.87 -11.59 4.82
N LEU A 65 -12.44 -10.83 3.89
CA LEU A 65 -12.00 -9.49 3.57
C LEU A 65 -13.03 -8.49 4.05
N THR A 66 -12.55 -7.31 4.43
CA THR A 66 -13.37 -6.15 4.79
C THR A 66 -12.88 -4.92 4.05
N ASP A 67 -13.80 -4.03 3.71
CA ASP A 67 -13.50 -2.71 3.15
C ASP A 67 -13.36 -1.65 4.25
N GLU A 68 -13.59 -2.03 5.50
CA GLU A 68 -13.43 -1.13 6.63
C GLU A 68 -11.95 -0.95 6.97
N SER A 69 -11.46 0.26 6.76
CA SER A 69 -10.07 0.61 7.01
C SER A 69 -9.69 0.74 8.49
N ASP A 70 -10.67 0.82 9.39
CA ASP A 70 -10.47 1.12 10.82
C ASP A 70 -9.59 2.36 11.04
N LEU A 71 -9.76 3.38 10.17
CA LEU A 71 -8.96 4.61 10.25
C LEU A 71 -9.26 5.36 11.55
N HIS A 72 -8.20 5.60 12.33
CA HIS A 72 -8.22 6.34 13.58
C HIS A 72 -6.91 7.12 13.74
N LEU A 73 -6.88 8.04 14.70
CA LEU A 73 -5.64 8.68 15.11
C LEU A 73 -5.09 8.02 16.36
N VAL A 74 -3.76 8.06 16.49
CA VAL A 74 -3.06 7.70 17.72
C VAL A 74 -2.24 8.90 18.17
N MET A 75 -2.44 9.34 19.40
CA MET A 75 -1.78 10.47 20.02
C MET A 75 -1.26 10.05 21.39
N SER A 76 0.04 10.18 21.61
CA SER A 76 0.69 9.76 22.87
C SER A 76 0.29 8.34 23.29
N GLY A 77 0.17 7.43 22.32
CA GLY A 77 -0.24 6.03 22.53
C GLY A 77 -1.73 5.80 22.76
N HIS A 78 -2.57 6.84 22.70
CA HIS A 78 -4.02 6.73 22.87
C HIS A 78 -4.74 6.80 21.53
N ARG A 79 -5.67 5.86 21.31
CA ARG A 79 -6.54 5.83 20.13
C ARG A 79 -7.60 6.93 20.24
N ILE A 80 -7.82 7.63 19.13
CA ILE A 80 -8.87 8.63 18.94
C ILE A 80 -9.66 8.25 17.69
N ASP A 81 -10.92 7.94 17.87
CA ASP A 81 -11.84 7.61 16.79
C ASP A 81 -12.42 8.88 16.16
N ALA A 82 -12.81 8.78 14.87
CA ALA A 82 -13.47 9.86 14.18
C ALA A 82 -14.88 10.09 14.75
N GLU A 83 -15.23 11.34 15.02
CA GLU A 83 -16.59 11.74 15.45
C GLU A 83 -17.59 11.70 14.28
N VAL A 84 -17.13 12.02 13.06
CA VAL A 84 -17.94 12.00 11.85
C VAL A 84 -17.24 11.14 10.80
N ARG A 85 -18.01 10.21 10.21
CA ARG A 85 -17.56 9.35 9.10
C ARG A 85 -18.58 9.47 7.97
N GLU A 86 -18.26 10.23 6.94
CA GLU A 86 -19.14 10.45 5.79
C GLU A 86 -18.35 10.30 4.50
N ALA A 87 -18.80 9.43 3.59
CA ALA A 87 -18.34 9.35 2.19
C ALA A 87 -16.83 9.64 1.97
N GLY A 88 -15.96 9.00 2.75
CA GLY A 88 -14.51 9.23 2.65
C GLY A 88 -13.99 10.45 3.41
N ARG A 89 -14.81 11.09 4.24
CA ARG A 89 -14.40 12.19 5.12
C ARG A 89 -14.49 11.76 6.58
N LEU A 90 -13.41 11.93 7.30
CA LEU A 90 -13.31 11.59 8.71
C LEU A 90 -12.91 12.85 9.51
N LEU A 91 -13.69 13.18 10.51
CA LEU A 91 -13.45 14.33 11.39
C LEU A 91 -13.04 13.87 12.77
N PHE A 92 -11.92 14.37 13.25
CA PHE A 92 -11.37 14.12 14.57
C PHE A 92 -11.29 15.42 15.36
N ARG A 93 -11.56 15.36 16.67
CA ARG A 93 -11.34 16.47 17.58
C ARG A 93 -10.29 16.10 18.61
N LEU A 94 -9.27 16.93 18.70
CA LEU A 94 -8.18 16.77 19.63
C LEU A 94 -8.20 17.95 20.62
N PRO A 95 -7.89 17.73 21.91
CA PRO A 95 -7.80 18.81 22.90
C PRO A 95 -6.62 19.75 22.59
N GLU A 96 -5.59 19.22 21.97
CA GLU A 96 -4.39 19.93 21.52
C GLU A 96 -3.78 19.19 20.33
N LEU A 97 -2.83 19.78 19.63
CA LEU A 97 -2.08 19.15 18.54
C LEU A 97 -0.62 18.91 19.01
N PRO A 98 -0.29 17.72 19.45
CA PRO A 98 1.08 17.33 19.77
C PRO A 98 1.88 17.04 18.51
N ASP A 99 3.20 16.86 18.68
CA ASP A 99 4.11 16.57 17.55
C ASP A 99 3.99 15.12 17.04
N ASP A 100 3.38 14.23 17.81
CA ASP A 100 3.33 12.78 17.56
C ASP A 100 1.91 12.26 17.26
N VAL A 101 1.22 12.84 16.32
CA VAL A 101 -0.08 12.33 15.85
C VAL A 101 0.14 11.36 14.71
N HIS A 102 -0.29 10.11 14.88
CA HIS A 102 -0.26 9.09 13.86
C HIS A 102 -1.63 8.86 13.24
N ILE A 103 -1.67 8.69 11.94
CA ILE A 103 -2.82 8.23 11.17
C ILE A 103 -2.66 6.71 11.05
N VAL A 104 -3.49 5.97 11.76
CA VAL A 104 -3.40 4.51 11.82
C VAL A 104 -4.62 3.88 11.16
N SER A 105 -4.39 2.82 10.40
CA SER A 105 -5.44 2.08 9.72
C SER A 105 -5.05 0.61 9.55
N ARG A 106 -6.01 -0.23 9.17
CA ARG A 106 -5.68 -1.53 8.59
C ARG A 106 -4.80 -1.31 7.37
N ALA A 107 -3.94 -2.28 7.08
CA ALA A 107 -3.09 -2.26 5.90
C ALA A 107 -2.90 -3.68 5.38
N ALA A 108 -2.80 -3.80 4.05
CA ALA A 108 -2.57 -5.07 3.40
C ALA A 108 -1.86 -4.89 2.06
N SER A 109 -1.19 -5.93 1.58
CA SER A 109 -0.67 -5.97 0.22
C SER A 109 -1.75 -6.53 -0.72
N PRO A 110 -2.23 -5.74 -1.70
CA PRO A 110 -3.20 -6.22 -2.68
C PRO A 110 -2.73 -7.46 -3.44
N ALA A 111 -1.43 -7.58 -3.69
CA ALA A 111 -0.86 -8.74 -4.35
C ALA A 111 -0.94 -10.01 -3.49
N GLU A 112 -0.72 -9.90 -2.18
CA GLU A 112 -0.84 -11.02 -1.25
C GLU A 112 -2.29 -11.46 -1.06
N LEU A 113 -3.22 -10.51 -1.08
CA LEU A 113 -4.65 -10.78 -1.04
C LEU A 113 -5.21 -11.31 -2.38
N GLY A 114 -4.44 -11.22 -3.47
CA GLY A 114 -4.88 -11.61 -4.81
C GLY A 114 -5.88 -10.64 -5.44
N ILE A 115 -5.92 -9.39 -5.00
CA ILE A 115 -6.86 -8.35 -5.46
C ILE A 115 -6.28 -7.57 -6.65
N ALA A 116 -5.01 -7.17 -6.55
CA ALA A 116 -4.33 -6.41 -7.58
C ALA A 116 -2.83 -6.74 -7.62
N HIS A 117 -2.16 -6.37 -8.70
CA HIS A 117 -0.71 -6.58 -8.86
C HIS A 117 0.07 -5.43 -8.22
N ASP A 118 -0.17 -5.19 -6.92
CA ASP A 118 0.54 -4.20 -6.14
C ASP A 118 1.14 -4.86 -4.89
N PRO A 119 2.47 -4.98 -4.82
CA PRO A 119 3.15 -5.60 -3.68
C PRO A 119 3.32 -4.69 -2.48
N ARG A 120 2.97 -3.40 -2.59
CA ARG A 120 3.08 -2.46 -1.49
C ARG A 120 2.07 -2.81 -0.39
N VAL A 121 2.45 -2.56 0.85
CA VAL A 121 1.49 -2.58 1.97
C VAL A 121 0.74 -1.25 1.95
N LEU A 122 -0.55 -1.30 1.69
CA LEU A 122 -1.42 -0.14 1.54
C LEU A 122 -2.38 -0.03 2.72
N GLY A 123 -2.34 1.11 3.39
CA GLY A 123 -3.34 1.52 4.38
C GLY A 123 -4.49 2.27 3.69
N VAL A 124 -4.66 3.55 3.98
CA VAL A 124 -5.69 4.39 3.35
C VAL A 124 -5.09 5.32 2.30
N ALA A 125 -5.86 5.56 1.24
CA ALA A 125 -5.53 6.54 0.21
C ALA A 125 -5.94 7.94 0.69
N VAL A 126 -5.00 8.75 1.10
CA VAL A 126 -5.24 10.11 1.55
C VAL A 126 -5.23 11.06 0.36
N ARG A 127 -6.28 11.86 0.21
CA ARG A 127 -6.37 12.95 -0.77
C ARG A 127 -5.98 14.28 -0.14
N ARG A 128 -6.47 14.53 1.07
CA ARG A 128 -6.27 15.80 1.75
C ARG A 128 -6.39 15.64 3.24
N ILE A 129 -5.60 16.40 3.99
CA ILE A 129 -5.70 16.55 5.43
C ILE A 129 -5.93 18.04 5.71
N GLU A 130 -7.00 18.39 6.39
CA GLU A 130 -7.28 19.75 6.83
C GLU A 130 -7.18 19.81 8.35
N ILE A 131 -6.50 20.82 8.84
CA ILE A 131 -6.39 21.10 10.26
C ILE A 131 -7.00 22.48 10.51
N ARG A 132 -7.96 22.52 11.40
CA ARG A 132 -8.72 23.72 11.75
C ARG A 132 -8.58 24.02 13.23
N ARG A 133 -8.37 25.29 13.51
CA ARG A 133 -8.27 25.77 14.87
C ARG A 133 -8.78 27.21 14.96
N GLN A 134 -9.86 27.43 15.67
CA GLN A 134 -10.50 28.74 15.76
C GLN A 134 -10.68 29.39 14.37
N ARG A 135 -9.92 30.45 14.06
CA ARG A 135 -9.94 31.15 12.76
C ARG A 135 -8.85 30.67 11.80
N TRP A 136 -7.96 29.83 12.27
CA TRP A 136 -6.84 29.33 11.47
C TRP A 136 -7.20 28.00 10.80
N ARG A 137 -6.84 27.88 9.55
CA ARG A 137 -7.07 26.68 8.75
C ARG A 137 -5.87 26.45 7.86
N THR A 138 -5.37 25.25 7.84
CA THR A 138 -4.38 24.80 6.87
C THR A 138 -4.79 23.49 6.24
N ALA A 139 -4.25 23.23 5.04
CA ALA A 139 -4.52 22.00 4.32
C ALA A 139 -3.22 21.43 3.75
N ILE A 140 -3.09 20.11 3.86
CA ILE A 140 -2.01 19.34 3.30
C ILE A 140 -2.61 18.49 2.18
N ALA A 141 -2.25 18.79 0.94
CA ALA A 141 -2.65 17.99 -0.21
C ALA A 141 -1.84 16.68 -0.28
N ALA A 142 -2.35 15.67 -0.97
CA ALA A 142 -1.65 14.42 -1.21
C ALA A 142 -0.28 14.61 -1.89
N SER A 143 -0.14 15.63 -2.74
CA SER A 143 1.11 16.00 -3.41
C SER A 143 2.15 16.64 -2.49
N SER A 144 1.79 16.99 -1.25
CA SER A 144 2.69 17.71 -0.34
C SER A 144 3.95 16.90 -0.01
N PRO A 145 5.14 17.50 -0.12
CA PRO A 145 6.39 16.83 0.27
C PRO A 145 6.51 16.65 1.79
N ALA A 146 5.62 17.23 2.59
CA ALA A 146 5.57 17.05 4.03
C ALA A 146 5.08 15.65 4.44
N LEU A 147 4.30 14.97 3.59
CA LEU A 147 3.84 13.61 3.81
C LEU A 147 4.98 12.63 3.50
N ARG A 148 5.74 12.21 4.52
CA ARG A 148 6.95 11.39 4.38
C ARG A 148 6.85 10.08 5.15
N HIS A 149 6.80 10.15 6.47
CA HIS A 149 6.87 8.99 7.35
C HIS A 149 5.55 8.21 7.31
N GLY A 150 5.62 6.98 6.85
CA GLY A 150 4.45 6.12 6.69
C GLY A 150 3.57 6.43 5.48
N PHE A 151 4.09 7.22 4.51
CA PHE A 151 3.42 7.49 3.24
C PHE A 151 4.22 6.97 2.05
N HIS A 152 3.54 6.41 1.08
CA HIS A 152 4.08 6.04 -0.24
C HIS A 152 4.31 7.28 -1.13
N GLY A 153 4.76 7.05 -2.37
CA GLY A 153 4.84 8.08 -3.39
C GLY A 153 3.46 8.66 -3.74
N TYR A 154 3.44 9.93 -4.12
CA TYR A 154 2.23 10.58 -4.63
C TYR A 154 1.82 9.99 -5.99
N GLU A 155 0.55 9.71 -6.18
CA GLU A 155 -0.06 9.21 -7.42
C GLU A 155 -0.86 10.33 -8.08
N PRO A 156 -0.29 11.00 -9.10
CA PRO A 156 -0.89 12.21 -9.67
C PRO A 156 -2.18 11.96 -10.44
N ASP A 157 -2.33 10.79 -11.06
CA ASP A 157 -3.50 10.46 -11.88
C ASP A 157 -4.79 10.36 -11.06
N GLU A 158 -4.67 9.95 -9.79
CA GLU A 158 -5.78 9.79 -8.86
C GLU A 158 -5.83 10.89 -7.79
N ASP A 159 -4.79 11.73 -7.73
CA ASP A 159 -4.57 12.76 -6.71
C ASP A 159 -4.64 12.20 -5.29
N ILE A 160 -3.89 11.11 -5.05
CA ILE A 160 -3.85 10.41 -3.76
C ILE A 160 -2.42 10.11 -3.32
N ARG A 161 -2.31 9.79 -2.04
CA ARG A 161 -1.11 9.22 -1.44
C ARG A 161 -1.51 8.14 -0.43
N TRP A 162 -1.06 6.92 -0.65
CA TRP A 162 -1.30 5.81 0.25
C TRP A 162 -0.48 5.92 1.52
N THR A 163 -1.08 5.56 2.66
CA THR A 163 -0.34 5.28 3.90
C THR A 163 0.14 3.83 3.90
N THR A 164 1.09 3.52 4.78
CA THR A 164 1.56 2.14 5.04
C THR A 164 0.77 1.44 6.14
N GLY A 165 -0.30 2.07 6.65
CA GLY A 165 -1.07 1.61 7.80
C GLY A 165 -0.73 2.36 9.10
N ASP A 166 0.44 2.96 9.19
CA ASP A 166 0.85 3.86 10.26
C ASP A 166 1.65 5.01 9.62
N ALA A 167 1.12 6.23 9.70
CA ALA A 167 1.70 7.39 9.06
C ALA A 167 1.70 8.59 10.00
N LEU A 168 2.86 9.24 10.14
CA LEU A 168 3.03 10.41 10.99
C LEU A 168 2.42 11.64 10.32
N LEU A 169 1.51 12.31 11.03
CA LEU A 169 0.95 13.60 10.61
C LEU A 169 2.04 14.67 10.71
N PRO A 170 2.36 15.41 9.63
CA PRO A 170 3.39 16.45 9.68
C PRO A 170 2.89 17.68 10.45
N THR A 171 3.07 17.67 11.76
CA THR A 171 2.61 18.75 12.66
C THR A 171 3.58 19.93 12.72
N SER A 172 4.83 19.76 12.26
CA SER A 172 5.89 20.78 12.29
C SER A 172 5.60 22.06 11.50
N HIS A 173 4.58 22.05 10.65
CA HIS A 173 4.12 23.22 9.89
C HIS A 173 3.04 24.02 10.62
N PHE A 174 2.67 23.62 11.82
CA PHE A 174 1.62 24.23 12.60
C PHE A 174 2.24 24.96 13.79
N ASP A 175 2.07 26.27 13.85
CA ASP A 175 2.49 27.04 15.03
C ASP A 175 1.87 26.41 16.28
N VAL A 176 2.76 26.01 17.21
CA VAL A 176 2.41 25.33 18.46
C VAL A 176 1.67 26.30 19.37
N CYS A 177 0.43 26.53 19.08
CA CYS A 177 -0.43 27.25 20.00
C CYS A 177 -1.28 26.23 20.77
N ALA A 178 -1.44 26.33 22.07
CA ALA A 178 -2.25 25.46 22.91
C ALA A 178 -3.77 25.56 22.61
N GLY A 179 -4.53 24.47 22.68
CA GLY A 179 -5.99 24.40 22.59
C GLY A 179 -6.54 23.46 21.52
N PRO A 180 -7.87 23.28 21.48
CA PRO A 180 -8.51 22.25 20.68
C PRO A 180 -8.33 22.44 19.17
N VAL A 181 -8.20 21.33 18.47
CA VAL A 181 -7.95 21.24 17.02
C VAL A 181 -8.94 20.26 16.39
N GLU A 182 -9.44 20.60 15.22
CA GLU A 182 -10.19 19.69 14.36
C GLU A 182 -9.27 19.24 13.21
N ILE A 183 -9.20 17.92 12.99
CA ILE A 183 -8.48 17.32 11.88
C ILE A 183 -9.51 16.63 10.99
N GLU A 184 -9.59 17.03 9.73
CA GLU A 184 -10.42 16.39 8.72
C GLU A 184 -9.52 15.67 7.72
N ILE A 185 -9.68 14.35 7.60
CA ILE A 185 -8.98 13.52 6.62
C ILE A 185 -9.97 13.15 5.53
N THR A 186 -9.65 13.53 4.30
CA THR A 186 -10.38 13.09 3.11
C THR A 186 -9.61 11.96 2.47
N THR A 187 -10.25 10.80 2.37
CA THR A 187 -9.72 9.61 1.71
C THR A 187 -10.37 9.43 0.33
N ALA A 188 -9.68 8.73 -0.56
CA ALA A 188 -10.19 8.38 -1.87
C ALA A 188 -9.80 6.94 -2.18
N GLY A 189 -10.67 6.25 -2.90
CA GLY A 189 -10.47 4.84 -3.20
C GLY A 189 -10.64 3.96 -1.95
N MET A 190 -10.78 2.69 -2.21
CA MET A 190 -10.82 1.66 -1.19
C MET A 190 -9.94 0.50 -1.65
N THR A 191 -9.27 -0.11 -0.71
CA THR A 191 -8.69 -1.45 -0.87
C THR A 191 -9.36 -2.36 0.13
N SER A 192 -9.23 -3.65 -0.03
CA SER A 192 -9.75 -4.60 0.94
C SER A 192 -8.64 -5.00 1.89
N TYR A 193 -9.01 -5.30 3.12
CA TYR A 193 -8.13 -5.70 4.21
C TYR A 193 -8.54 -7.07 4.74
N LEU A 194 -7.67 -7.73 5.49
CA LEU A 194 -8.05 -8.93 6.23
C LEU A 194 -9.03 -8.58 7.35
N ASP A 195 -10.13 -9.31 7.42
CA ASP A 195 -11.04 -9.26 8.57
C ASP A 195 -10.55 -10.23 9.67
N GLU A 196 -9.70 -9.70 10.54
CA GLU A 196 -9.14 -10.49 11.65
C GLU A 196 -10.23 -10.95 12.63
N GLY A 197 -11.32 -10.19 12.76
CA GLY A 197 -12.45 -10.56 13.62
C GLY A 197 -13.16 -11.82 13.12
N ALA A 198 -13.31 -11.98 11.82
CA ALA A 198 -13.91 -13.18 11.24
C ALA A 198 -12.98 -14.39 11.25
N LEU A 199 -11.65 -14.20 11.28
CA LEU A 199 -10.66 -15.28 11.38
C LEU A 199 -10.68 -15.96 12.77
N LEU A 200 -11.08 -15.25 13.82
CA LEU A 200 -11.10 -15.77 15.18
C LEU A 200 -12.37 -16.61 15.49
N ILE A 201 -13.35 -16.63 14.58
CA ILE A 201 -14.64 -17.30 14.76
C ILE A 201 -14.73 -18.62 13.96
N ALA A 202 -13.80 -18.87 13.08
CA ALA A 202 -13.72 -20.08 12.24
C ALA A 202 -12.76 -21.12 12.81
#